data_fd51dd585ead5cd2c783a5ff6af3e318
#
_entry.id   fd51dd585ead5cd2c783a5ff6af3e318
#
_cell.length_a   1.000
_cell.length_b   1.000
_cell.length_c   1.000
_cell.angle_alpha   90.00
_cell.angle_beta   90.00
_cell.angle_gamma   90.00
#
_symmetry.space_group_name_H-M   'P 1'
#
loop_
_entity.id
_entity.type
_entity.pdbx_description
1 polymer ?
#
loop_
_entity_poly.entity_id
_entity_poly.type
_entity_poly.pdbx_seq_one_letter_code
_entity_poly.pdbx_strand_id
1 'polypeptide(L)'
;MMSSNWVKNAINEINADHQRSADTHLIRLPLSAFPGIQLYLKDESTHPTGSLKHRLARSLFLYGLCNGWIKEGTPIIETSSGSTAISEAWFARLLGLPFIAVMPACTAKRKIEQIQFYGGHCHFVESACEIYAASERLAHELNGHYMDQFTYAERATDWRGNNNIADSIFRQMRNEPHPVPRFIVMSAGTGGTSATIGRYIRCQGYDTQLMVVDPENSVFLPYWQDRDASLRSPVGSKIEGIGRPRVEPSFIPDVVDEMLRVPDAASVATAHWLETQLGRKVGASTGTNMWGALQLAARMREAGETGAIVTLLCDSGDRYLDTYYHPSWVSDHIGDLTPWSAAIAKLLTGD
;
A
#
# COMPACT_ATOMS: atom_id res chain seq x y z
N MET A 1 30.50 22.33 2.67
CA MET A 1 30.63 21.57 3.94
C MET A 1 29.38 21.60 4.83
N MET A 2 28.60 22.69 4.95
CA MET A 2 27.37 22.72 5.74
C MET A 2 26.27 21.78 5.22
N SER A 3 26.10 21.66 3.91
CA SER A 3 25.10 20.76 3.29
C SER A 3 25.32 19.26 3.62
N SER A 4 26.58 18.82 3.75
CA SER A 4 26.92 17.42 4.08
C SER A 4 26.55 17.06 5.53
N ASN A 5 26.68 18.00 6.47
CA ASN A 5 26.32 17.74 7.87
C ASN A 5 24.81 17.68 8.09
N TRP A 6 24.03 18.53 7.42
CA TRP A 6 22.58 18.51 7.50
C TRP A 6 22.01 17.18 6.94
N VAL A 7 22.47 16.75 5.76
CA VAL A 7 22.04 15.46 5.17
C VAL A 7 22.34 14.27 6.08
N LYS A 8 23.55 14.25 6.67
CA LYS A 8 23.93 13.21 7.65
C LYS A 8 22.98 13.22 8.85
N ASN A 9 22.67 14.40 9.40
CA ASN A 9 21.77 14.54 10.52
C ASN A 9 20.33 14.11 10.15
N ALA A 10 19.84 14.48 8.96
CA ALA A 10 18.54 14.08 8.46
C ALA A 10 18.40 12.55 8.31
N ILE A 11 19.41 11.88 7.75
CA ILE A 11 19.45 10.41 7.65
C ILE A 11 19.45 9.78 9.05
N ASN A 12 20.25 10.32 9.97
CA ASN A 12 20.30 9.83 11.36
C ASN A 12 18.95 10.00 12.06
N GLU A 13 18.25 11.13 11.86
CA GLU A 13 16.94 11.38 12.47
C GLU A 13 15.88 10.39 11.96
N ILE A 14 15.82 10.14 10.65
CA ILE A 14 14.92 9.14 10.06
C ILE A 14 15.20 7.73 10.60
N ASN A 15 16.48 7.35 10.72
CA ASN A 15 16.86 6.03 11.22
C ASN A 15 16.59 5.91 12.72
N ALA A 16 16.86 6.96 13.50
CA ALA A 16 16.58 6.98 14.93
C ALA A 16 15.07 6.88 15.20
N ASP A 17 14.24 7.59 14.44
CA ASP A 17 12.79 7.50 14.53
C ASP A 17 12.30 6.08 14.28
N HIS A 18 12.76 5.44 13.21
CA HIS A 18 12.42 4.06 12.90
C HIS A 18 12.83 3.09 14.03
N GLN A 19 14.01 3.28 14.65
CA GLN A 19 14.51 2.40 15.70
C GLN A 19 13.88 2.61 17.06
N ARG A 20 13.17 3.72 17.28
CA ARG A 20 12.41 3.96 18.53
C ARG A 20 11.17 3.10 18.63
N SER A 21 10.74 2.45 17.56
CA SER A 21 9.59 1.55 17.55
C SER A 21 10.02 0.09 17.37
N ALA A 22 9.26 -0.84 18.01
CA ALA A 22 9.21 -2.21 17.52
C ALA A 22 8.56 -2.20 16.13
N ASP A 23 8.72 -3.27 15.38
CA ASP A 23 8.09 -3.41 14.05
C ASP A 23 6.55 -3.50 14.15
N THR A 24 5.86 -3.31 13.02
CA THR A 24 4.41 -3.52 12.91
C THR A 24 4.05 -4.97 13.24
N HIS A 25 2.85 -5.19 13.79
CA HIS A 25 2.42 -6.51 14.22
C HIS A 25 2.15 -7.47 13.05
N LEU A 26 2.33 -8.77 13.31
CA LEU A 26 1.80 -9.84 12.50
C LEU A 26 0.62 -10.48 13.25
N ILE A 27 -0.60 -10.26 12.77
CA ILE A 27 -1.81 -10.74 13.40
C ILE A 27 -2.15 -12.11 12.82
N ARG A 28 -2.26 -13.14 13.67
CA ARG A 28 -2.82 -14.42 13.25
C ARG A 28 -4.33 -14.34 13.26
N LEU A 29 -4.95 -14.72 12.13
CA LEU A 29 -6.40 -14.80 11.99
C LEU A 29 -6.82 -16.29 12.01
N PRO A 30 -7.32 -16.80 13.14
CA PRO A 30 -7.72 -18.20 13.23
C PRO A 30 -9.05 -18.41 12.52
N LEU A 31 -9.06 -19.21 11.45
CA LEU A 31 -10.26 -19.58 10.72
C LEU A 31 -10.37 -21.12 10.70
N SER A 32 -11.34 -21.66 11.46
CA SER A 32 -11.60 -23.10 11.54
C SER A 32 -12.02 -23.73 10.21
N ALA A 33 -12.49 -22.90 9.27
CA ALA A 33 -12.85 -23.28 7.91
C ALA A 33 -11.68 -23.83 7.07
N PHE A 34 -10.44 -23.54 7.46
CA PHE A 34 -9.24 -23.87 6.70
C PHE A 34 -8.25 -24.68 7.55
N PRO A 35 -8.56 -25.96 7.85
CA PRO A 35 -7.67 -26.79 8.65
C PRO A 35 -6.30 -26.99 7.97
N GLY A 36 -5.22 -26.81 8.73
CA GLY A 36 -3.85 -26.89 8.21
C GLY A 36 -3.36 -25.65 7.43
N ILE A 37 -4.22 -24.65 7.22
CA ILE A 37 -3.88 -23.39 6.59
C ILE A 37 -3.94 -22.26 7.62
N GLN A 38 -2.87 -21.50 7.78
CA GLN A 38 -2.81 -20.36 8.69
C GLN A 38 -2.84 -19.08 7.90
N LEU A 39 -3.74 -18.15 8.30
CA LEU A 39 -3.80 -16.80 7.74
C LEU A 39 -3.21 -15.78 8.71
N TYR A 40 -2.42 -14.87 8.15
CA TYR A 40 -1.80 -13.77 8.89
C TYR A 40 -2.02 -12.44 8.17
N LEU A 41 -2.20 -11.37 8.96
CA LEU A 41 -2.24 -10.00 8.47
C LEU A 41 -1.01 -9.25 9.00
N LYS A 42 -0.18 -8.74 8.12
CA LYS A 42 0.87 -7.78 8.47
C LYS A 42 0.23 -6.41 8.66
N ASP A 43 0.16 -5.94 9.89
CA ASP A 43 -0.60 -4.76 10.29
C ASP A 43 0.17 -3.46 10.10
N GLU A 44 0.13 -2.93 8.91
CA GLU A 44 0.79 -1.67 8.57
C GLU A 44 0.00 -0.41 9.01
N SER A 45 -1.19 -0.57 9.60
CA SER A 45 -1.97 0.55 10.13
C SER A 45 -1.40 1.14 11.43
N THR A 46 -0.49 0.44 12.08
CA THR A 46 0.13 0.84 13.35
C THR A 46 1.31 1.81 13.19
N HIS A 47 1.69 2.15 11.96
CA HIS A 47 2.65 3.22 11.72
C HIS A 47 2.15 4.58 12.25
N PRO A 48 3.06 5.53 12.59
CA PRO A 48 2.68 6.87 13.06
C PRO A 48 1.69 7.60 12.16
N THR A 49 1.74 7.36 10.84
CA THR A 49 0.81 7.94 9.87
C THR A 49 -0.34 7.00 9.50
N GLY A 50 -0.50 5.88 10.20
CA GLY A 50 -1.65 4.97 10.10
C GLY A 50 -1.75 4.16 8.80
N SER A 51 -0.66 3.98 8.06
CA SER A 51 -0.68 3.18 6.83
C SER A 51 0.69 2.67 6.39
N LEU A 52 0.68 1.67 5.51
CA LEU A 52 1.90 1.12 4.88
C LEU A 52 2.70 2.16 4.08
N LYS A 53 2.10 3.28 3.69
CA LYS A 53 2.79 4.35 2.95
C LYS A 53 3.86 5.04 3.79
N HIS A 54 3.84 4.87 5.10
CA HIS A 54 4.91 5.32 5.98
C HIS A 54 6.26 4.70 5.61
N ARG A 55 6.29 3.40 5.28
CA ARG A 55 7.51 2.74 4.79
C ARG A 55 7.98 3.31 3.45
N LEU A 56 7.05 3.55 2.54
CA LEU A 56 7.36 4.14 1.24
C LEU A 56 7.94 5.53 1.38
N ALA A 57 7.28 6.42 2.14
CA ALA A 57 7.74 7.78 2.38
C ALA A 57 9.15 7.80 2.99
N ARG A 58 9.39 6.96 4.02
CA ARG A 58 10.72 6.80 4.59
C ARG A 58 11.77 6.46 3.54
N SER A 59 11.46 5.48 2.67
CA SER A 59 12.38 5.03 1.63
C SER A 59 12.66 6.11 0.59
N LEU A 60 11.63 6.84 0.15
CA LEU A 60 11.76 7.94 -0.81
C LEU A 60 12.61 9.09 -0.25
N PHE A 61 12.40 9.48 1.01
CA PHE A 61 13.23 10.51 1.66
C PHE A 61 14.70 10.07 1.75
N LEU A 62 14.97 8.85 2.22
CA LEU A 62 16.33 8.33 2.27
C LEU A 62 16.97 8.27 0.88
N TYR A 63 16.20 7.85 -0.12
CA TYR A 63 16.67 7.78 -1.50
C TYR A 63 17.04 9.17 -2.04
N GLY A 64 16.16 10.17 -1.87
CA GLY A 64 16.42 11.55 -2.28
C GLY A 64 17.60 12.19 -1.55
N LEU A 65 17.74 11.95 -0.24
CA LEU A 65 18.86 12.43 0.57
C LEU A 65 20.19 11.81 0.12
N CYS A 66 20.22 10.50 -0.10
CA CYS A 66 21.44 9.77 -0.50
C CYS A 66 21.86 10.10 -1.93
N ASN A 67 20.92 10.43 -2.82
CA ASN A 67 21.21 10.89 -4.17
C ASN A 67 21.56 12.40 -4.26
N GLY A 68 21.48 13.12 -3.14
CA GLY A 68 21.78 14.55 -3.10
C GLY A 68 20.69 15.44 -3.71
N TRP A 69 19.50 14.90 -3.93
CA TRP A 69 18.35 15.63 -4.45
C TRP A 69 17.65 16.45 -3.37
N ILE A 70 17.64 15.94 -2.14
CA ILE A 70 17.10 16.64 -0.98
C ILE A 70 18.25 17.21 -0.14
N LYS A 71 18.17 18.50 0.14
CA LYS A 71 19.12 19.28 0.95
C LYS A 71 18.35 20.11 1.95
N GLU A 72 19.08 20.79 2.85
CA GLU A 72 18.48 21.73 3.80
C GLU A 72 17.61 22.77 3.08
N GLY A 73 16.35 22.89 3.53
CA GLY A 73 15.39 23.81 2.98
C GLY A 73 14.77 23.41 1.64
N THR A 74 15.11 22.26 1.06
CA THR A 74 14.52 21.81 -0.22
C THR A 74 13.01 21.60 -0.06
N PRO A 75 12.15 22.28 -0.82
CA PRO A 75 10.73 21.98 -0.89
C PRO A 75 10.49 20.58 -1.45
N ILE A 76 9.64 19.83 -0.79
CA ILE A 76 9.24 18.48 -1.21
C ILE A 76 7.87 18.54 -1.87
N ILE A 77 7.74 17.98 -3.05
CA ILE A 77 6.50 17.95 -3.83
C ILE A 77 6.09 16.49 -4.10
N GLU A 78 4.80 16.18 -3.92
CA GLU A 78 4.27 14.88 -4.30
C GLU A 78 2.88 14.98 -4.93
N THR A 79 2.64 14.15 -5.91
CA THR A 79 1.34 13.92 -6.56
C THR A 79 0.53 12.92 -5.73
N SER A 80 -0.14 13.39 -4.69
CA SER A 80 -0.98 12.55 -3.86
C SER A 80 -1.96 13.35 -3.02
N SER A 81 -3.18 12.83 -2.87
CA SER A 81 -4.18 13.32 -1.90
C SER A 81 -4.44 12.34 -0.76
N GLY A 82 -3.71 11.23 -0.71
CA GLY A 82 -3.96 10.12 0.20
C GLY A 82 -2.83 9.84 1.17
N SER A 83 -2.71 8.58 1.56
CA SER A 83 -1.78 8.11 2.60
C SER A 83 -0.31 8.43 2.31
N THR A 84 0.10 8.51 1.04
CA THR A 84 1.47 8.90 0.69
C THR A 84 1.73 10.35 1.09
N ALA A 85 0.86 11.29 0.68
CA ALA A 85 1.03 12.70 1.03
C ALA A 85 1.04 12.92 2.55
N ILE A 86 0.20 12.20 3.29
CA ILE A 86 0.17 12.27 4.76
C ILE A 86 1.50 11.77 5.35
N SER A 87 2.04 10.68 4.83
CA SER A 87 3.29 10.11 5.31
C SER A 87 4.49 10.98 4.95
N GLU A 88 4.50 11.55 3.76
CA GLU A 88 5.57 12.45 3.33
C GLU A 88 5.53 13.80 4.07
N ALA A 89 4.34 14.35 4.32
CA ALA A 89 4.18 15.54 5.17
C ALA A 89 4.77 15.30 6.58
N TRP A 90 4.54 14.11 7.14
CA TRP A 90 5.12 13.73 8.44
C TRP A 90 6.66 13.71 8.42
N PHE A 91 7.29 13.07 7.40
CA PHE A 91 8.75 13.06 7.27
C PHE A 91 9.33 14.45 6.96
N ALA A 92 8.66 15.22 6.10
CA ALA A 92 9.06 16.60 5.82
C ALA A 92 9.06 17.45 7.09
N ARG A 93 8.00 17.33 7.92
CA ARG A 93 7.93 17.98 9.24
C ARG A 93 9.06 17.54 10.16
N LEU A 94 9.37 16.22 10.23
CA LEU A 94 10.45 15.67 11.02
C LEU A 94 11.80 16.31 10.66
N LEU A 95 12.02 16.60 9.38
CA LEU A 95 13.26 17.18 8.86
C LEU A 95 13.25 18.71 8.76
N GLY A 96 12.15 19.38 9.11
CA GLY A 96 11.98 20.83 8.95
C GLY A 96 11.93 21.29 7.50
N LEU A 97 11.43 20.44 6.59
CA LEU A 97 11.30 20.75 5.14
C LEU A 97 9.89 21.19 4.79
N PRO A 98 9.72 22.15 3.83
CA PRO A 98 8.40 22.43 3.26
C PRO A 98 7.88 21.22 2.48
N PHE A 99 6.58 20.92 2.59
CA PHE A 99 5.91 19.88 1.83
C PHE A 99 4.67 20.39 1.11
N ILE A 100 4.53 20.06 -0.17
CA ILE A 100 3.41 20.44 -1.04
C ILE A 100 2.83 19.20 -1.69
N ALA A 101 1.58 18.89 -1.35
CA ALA A 101 0.80 17.84 -2.00
C ALA A 101 -0.01 18.42 -3.17
N VAL A 102 0.20 17.91 -4.36
CA VAL A 102 -0.55 18.30 -5.57
C VAL A 102 -1.72 17.35 -5.77
N MET A 103 -2.93 17.92 -5.86
CA MET A 103 -4.16 17.15 -5.88
C MET A 103 -5.30 17.86 -6.64
N PRO A 104 -6.33 17.10 -7.09
CA PRO A 104 -7.53 17.71 -7.67
C PRO A 104 -8.27 18.59 -6.66
N ALA A 105 -8.88 19.68 -7.13
CA ALA A 105 -9.67 20.60 -6.30
C ALA A 105 -10.88 19.94 -5.63
N CYS A 106 -11.40 18.84 -6.21
CA CYS A 106 -12.50 18.06 -5.64
C CYS A 106 -12.07 17.09 -4.51
N THR A 107 -10.82 17.15 -4.05
CA THR A 107 -10.33 16.28 -2.97
C THR A 107 -11.10 16.53 -1.68
N ALA A 108 -11.51 15.45 -1.00
CA ALA A 108 -12.29 15.52 0.23
C ALA A 108 -11.56 16.32 1.33
N LYS A 109 -12.30 17.22 2.00
CA LYS A 109 -11.78 18.13 3.03
C LYS A 109 -10.97 17.40 4.12
N ARG A 110 -11.46 16.24 4.58
CA ARG A 110 -10.79 15.43 5.60
C ARG A 110 -9.37 15.02 5.21
N LYS A 111 -9.12 14.74 3.93
CA LYS A 111 -7.78 14.39 3.42
C LYS A 111 -6.85 15.60 3.46
N ILE A 112 -7.37 16.76 3.07
CA ILE A 112 -6.65 18.04 3.13
C ILE A 112 -6.25 18.35 4.57
N GLU A 113 -7.20 18.23 5.52
CA GLU A 113 -6.97 18.47 6.95
C GLU A 113 -5.89 17.54 7.52
N GLN A 114 -5.84 16.28 7.10
CA GLN A 114 -4.81 15.33 7.56
C GLN A 114 -3.41 15.70 7.06
N ILE A 115 -3.27 16.16 5.83
CA ILE A 115 -1.99 16.64 5.29
C ILE A 115 -1.56 17.90 6.03
N GLN A 116 -2.47 18.85 6.22
CA GLN A 116 -2.23 20.11 6.95
C GLN A 116 -1.88 19.88 8.42
N PHE A 117 -2.46 18.86 9.07
CA PHE A 117 -2.13 18.48 10.44
C PHE A 117 -0.63 18.19 10.62
N TYR A 118 0.01 17.61 9.60
CA TYR A 118 1.45 17.40 9.59
C TYR A 118 2.25 18.58 9.01
N GLY A 119 1.61 19.73 8.75
CA GLY A 119 2.26 20.95 8.26
C GLY A 119 2.45 21.00 6.76
N GLY A 120 1.84 20.06 6.01
CA GLY A 120 1.86 20.07 4.55
C GLY A 120 0.92 21.13 3.96
N HIS A 121 1.28 21.64 2.80
CA HIS A 121 0.45 22.53 1.98
C HIS A 121 -0.20 21.73 0.86
N CYS A 122 -1.40 22.14 0.42
CA CYS A 122 -2.11 21.53 -0.70
C CYS A 122 -2.14 22.49 -1.88
N HIS A 123 -1.67 22.04 -3.02
CA HIS A 123 -1.77 22.73 -4.30
C HIS A 123 -2.86 22.05 -5.15
N PHE A 124 -3.88 22.84 -5.52
CA PHE A 124 -5.06 22.31 -6.21
C PHE A 124 -4.94 22.53 -7.72
N VAL A 125 -5.31 21.49 -8.48
CA VAL A 125 -5.47 21.55 -9.94
C VAL A 125 -6.92 21.22 -10.31
N GLU A 126 -7.37 21.77 -11.45
CA GLU A 126 -8.75 21.59 -11.91
C GLU A 126 -9.00 20.14 -12.39
N SER A 127 -8.02 19.55 -13.08
CA SER A 127 -8.12 18.22 -13.66
C SER A 127 -7.14 17.25 -13.03
N ALA A 128 -7.62 16.03 -12.74
CA ALA A 128 -6.76 14.93 -12.29
C ALA A 128 -5.65 14.56 -13.30
N CYS A 129 -5.81 14.90 -14.58
CA CYS A 129 -4.79 14.67 -15.60
C CYS A 129 -3.58 15.62 -15.46
N GLU A 130 -3.74 16.76 -14.78
CA GLU A 130 -2.72 17.80 -14.65
C GLU A 130 -1.77 17.60 -13.47
N ILE A 131 -2.13 16.72 -12.53
CA ILE A 131 -1.40 16.58 -11.25
C ILE A 131 0.09 16.31 -11.44
N TYR A 132 0.47 15.47 -12.39
CA TYR A 132 1.88 15.14 -12.64
C TYR A 132 2.65 16.32 -13.20
N ALA A 133 2.12 16.93 -14.27
CA ALA A 133 2.75 18.10 -14.90
C ALA A 133 2.81 19.30 -13.94
N ALA A 134 1.80 19.48 -13.08
CA ALA A 134 1.81 20.50 -12.05
C ALA A 134 2.89 20.25 -11.00
N SER A 135 3.08 18.98 -10.58
CA SER A 135 4.12 18.61 -9.62
C SER A 135 5.52 18.87 -10.18
N GLU A 136 5.76 18.50 -11.43
CA GLU A 136 7.03 18.77 -12.11
C GLU A 136 7.31 20.28 -12.25
N ARG A 137 6.31 21.08 -12.66
CA ARG A 137 6.43 22.54 -12.75
C ARG A 137 6.74 23.15 -11.40
N LEU A 138 6.00 22.81 -10.35
CA LEU A 138 6.25 23.32 -9.00
C LEU A 138 7.65 22.97 -8.49
N ALA A 139 8.11 21.75 -8.72
CA ALA A 139 9.44 21.33 -8.33
C ALA A 139 10.51 22.18 -9.03
N HIS A 140 10.33 22.49 -10.31
CA HIS A 140 11.23 23.37 -11.06
C HIS A 140 11.17 24.81 -10.56
N GLU A 141 9.97 25.39 -10.42
CA GLU A 141 9.75 26.78 -10.02
C GLU A 141 10.29 27.09 -8.62
N LEU A 142 10.12 26.13 -7.69
CA LEU A 142 10.54 26.27 -6.30
C LEU A 142 11.97 25.77 -6.04
N ASN A 143 12.67 25.29 -7.07
CA ASN A 143 13.93 24.56 -6.92
C ASN A 143 13.82 23.45 -5.88
N GLY A 144 12.68 22.76 -5.90
CA GLY A 144 12.31 21.68 -5.00
C GLY A 144 12.58 20.28 -5.58
N HIS A 145 12.17 19.27 -4.85
CA HIS A 145 12.27 17.88 -5.26
C HIS A 145 10.87 17.24 -5.39
N TYR A 146 10.54 16.76 -6.59
CA TYR A 146 9.36 15.92 -6.81
C TYR A 146 9.70 14.48 -6.48
N MET A 147 9.01 13.93 -5.47
CA MET A 147 9.27 12.58 -4.96
C MET A 147 8.94 11.48 -5.96
N ASP A 148 7.91 11.69 -6.78
CA ASP A 148 7.46 10.79 -7.85
C ASP A 148 7.39 9.32 -7.41
N GLN A 149 6.50 9.05 -6.46
CA GLN A 149 6.29 7.70 -5.91
C GLN A 149 6.05 6.62 -6.97
N PHE A 150 5.45 7.00 -8.11
CA PHE A 150 5.11 6.05 -9.16
C PHE A 150 6.32 5.58 -9.98
N THR A 151 7.34 6.41 -10.07
CA THR A 151 8.61 6.09 -10.72
C THR A 151 9.61 5.48 -9.77
N TYR A 152 9.68 5.96 -8.52
CA TYR A 152 10.78 5.62 -7.62
C TYR A 152 10.44 4.59 -6.52
N ALA A 153 9.19 4.24 -6.29
CA ALA A 153 8.80 3.36 -5.19
C ALA A 153 9.54 2.00 -5.21
N GLU A 154 9.74 1.40 -6.37
CA GLU A 154 10.37 0.08 -6.51
C GLU A 154 11.88 0.11 -6.27
N ARG A 155 12.56 1.23 -6.54
CA ARG A 155 14.01 1.39 -6.41
C ARG A 155 14.43 2.10 -5.14
N ALA A 156 13.56 2.90 -4.55
CA ALA A 156 13.84 3.60 -3.31
C ALA A 156 13.87 2.65 -2.10
N THR A 157 13.11 1.57 -2.13
CA THR A 157 13.10 0.59 -1.04
C THR A 157 14.28 -0.36 -1.17
N ASP A 158 15.11 -0.39 -0.13
CA ASP A 158 16.20 -1.38 -0.03
C ASP A 158 15.63 -2.74 0.35
N TRP A 159 15.32 -3.54 -0.65
CA TRP A 159 14.79 -4.89 -0.47
C TRP A 159 15.82 -5.91 0.03
N ARG A 160 17.13 -5.58 0.00
CA ARG A 160 18.21 -6.40 0.56
C ARG A 160 18.48 -6.10 2.01
N GLY A 161 18.24 -4.86 2.43
CA GLY A 161 18.52 -4.36 3.77
C GLY A 161 17.47 -4.74 4.78
N ASN A 162 17.78 -4.43 6.02
CA ASN A 162 16.84 -4.53 7.13
C ASN A 162 15.71 -3.51 6.99
N ASN A 163 14.61 -3.76 7.68
CA ASN A 163 13.49 -2.83 7.84
C ASN A 163 12.58 -2.67 6.61
N ASN A 164 12.71 -3.50 5.59
CA ASN A 164 11.66 -3.61 4.58
C ASN A 164 10.56 -4.58 5.03
N ILE A 165 9.39 -4.47 4.41
CA ILE A 165 8.21 -5.25 4.81
C ILE A 165 8.42 -6.77 4.62
N ALA A 166 9.19 -7.19 3.60
CA ALA A 166 9.46 -8.60 3.35
C ALA A 166 10.32 -9.20 4.48
N ASP A 167 11.46 -8.58 4.81
CA ASP A 167 12.31 -8.99 5.93
C ASP A 167 11.50 -9.07 7.23
N SER A 168 10.66 -8.08 7.48
CA SER A 168 9.77 -8.03 8.64
C SER A 168 8.83 -9.24 8.70
N ILE A 169 8.14 -9.56 7.61
CA ILE A 169 7.23 -10.71 7.51
C ILE A 169 7.99 -12.01 7.80
N PHE A 170 9.05 -12.30 7.06
CA PHE A 170 9.78 -13.57 7.20
C PHE A 170 10.44 -13.71 8.57
N ARG A 171 10.93 -12.62 9.17
CA ARG A 171 11.47 -12.63 10.53
C ARG A 171 10.40 -12.95 11.58
N GLN A 172 9.20 -12.38 11.46
CA GLN A 172 8.09 -12.63 12.38
C GLN A 172 7.50 -14.02 12.21
N MET A 173 7.54 -14.59 11.01
CA MET A 173 7.07 -15.94 10.72
C MET A 173 7.97 -17.05 11.28
N ARG A 174 9.20 -16.77 11.71
CA ARG A 174 10.21 -17.80 12.08
C ARG A 174 9.74 -18.82 13.12
N ASN A 175 8.89 -18.40 14.04
CA ASN A 175 8.40 -19.26 15.14
C ASN A 175 6.97 -19.75 14.90
N GLU A 176 6.38 -19.45 13.74
CA GLU A 176 5.06 -19.93 13.37
C GLU A 176 5.12 -21.38 12.82
N PRO A 177 3.99 -22.11 12.81
CA PRO A 177 3.96 -23.51 12.34
C PRO A 177 4.50 -23.70 10.91
N HIS A 178 4.34 -22.70 10.06
CA HIS A 178 4.94 -22.64 8.72
C HIS A 178 5.81 -21.39 8.61
N PRO A 179 7.12 -21.47 8.99
CA PRO A 179 8.02 -20.33 9.05
C PRO A 179 8.26 -19.62 7.71
N VAL A 180 8.14 -20.35 6.62
CA VAL A 180 8.17 -19.82 5.27
C VAL A 180 6.74 -19.82 4.73
N PRO A 181 6.11 -18.65 4.52
CA PRO A 181 4.76 -18.60 3.96
C PRO A 181 4.73 -19.27 2.59
N ARG A 182 3.68 -20.05 2.33
CA ARG A 182 3.46 -20.59 0.98
C ARG A 182 3.06 -19.47 0.01
N PHE A 183 2.28 -18.51 0.49
CA PHE A 183 1.87 -17.37 -0.30
C PHE A 183 1.96 -16.07 0.50
N ILE A 184 2.30 -14.99 -0.21
CA ILE A 184 2.05 -13.62 0.23
C ILE A 184 1.05 -13.01 -0.75
N VAL A 185 -0.08 -12.50 -0.23
CA VAL A 185 -1.17 -11.89 -1.01
C VAL A 185 -1.23 -10.41 -0.72
N MET A 186 -1.17 -9.58 -1.74
CA MET A 186 -1.23 -8.12 -1.59
C MET A 186 -1.75 -7.43 -2.85
N SER A 187 -2.23 -6.21 -2.70
CA SER A 187 -2.63 -5.33 -3.81
C SER A 187 -1.54 -4.31 -4.13
N ALA A 188 -1.50 -3.84 -5.38
CA ALA A 188 -0.53 -2.85 -5.83
C ALA A 188 -1.19 -1.49 -6.08
N GLY A 189 -0.57 -0.42 -5.57
CA GLY A 189 -0.87 0.97 -5.94
C GLY A 189 0.25 1.56 -6.80
N THR A 190 1.46 1.71 -6.24
CA THR A 190 2.66 2.08 -7.00
C THR A 190 3.40 0.87 -7.59
N GLY A 191 3.25 -0.30 -6.96
CA GLY A 191 4.04 -1.49 -7.27
C GLY A 191 5.30 -1.67 -6.40
N GLY A 192 5.67 -0.66 -5.60
CA GLY A 192 6.89 -0.72 -4.80
C GLY A 192 6.91 -1.86 -3.78
N THR A 193 5.79 -2.14 -3.13
CA THR A 193 5.69 -3.23 -2.13
C THR A 193 5.76 -4.61 -2.80
N SER A 194 5.06 -4.82 -3.92
CA SER A 194 5.14 -6.08 -4.67
C SER A 194 6.54 -6.33 -5.22
N ALA A 195 7.21 -5.28 -5.75
CA ALA A 195 8.60 -5.37 -6.21
C ALA A 195 9.55 -5.75 -5.05
N THR A 196 9.37 -5.14 -3.88
CA THR A 196 10.18 -5.43 -2.68
C THR A 196 10.01 -6.89 -2.24
N ILE A 197 8.77 -7.35 -2.09
CA ILE A 197 8.47 -8.70 -1.62
C ILE A 197 8.96 -9.74 -2.64
N GLY A 198 8.63 -9.57 -3.92
CA GLY A 198 9.01 -10.55 -4.94
C GLY A 198 10.53 -10.65 -5.14
N ARG A 199 11.25 -9.53 -5.10
CA ARG A 199 12.73 -9.53 -5.14
C ARG A 199 13.34 -10.19 -3.91
N TYR A 200 12.78 -9.93 -2.73
CA TYR A 200 13.25 -10.53 -1.48
C TYR A 200 13.07 -12.05 -1.50
N ILE A 201 11.89 -12.55 -1.86
CA ILE A 201 11.61 -13.98 -2.01
C ILE A 201 12.67 -14.66 -2.89
N ARG A 202 12.92 -14.10 -4.08
CA ARG A 202 13.92 -14.63 -5.03
C ARG A 202 15.34 -14.56 -4.49
N CYS A 203 15.71 -13.46 -3.84
CA CYS A 203 17.03 -13.28 -3.26
C CYS A 203 17.33 -14.28 -2.15
N GLN A 204 16.31 -14.62 -1.33
CA GLN A 204 16.44 -15.59 -0.24
C GLN A 204 16.29 -17.05 -0.71
N GLY A 205 15.87 -17.27 -1.96
CA GLY A 205 15.59 -18.61 -2.48
C GLY A 205 14.41 -19.31 -1.82
N TYR A 206 13.40 -18.54 -1.37
CA TYR A 206 12.19 -19.10 -0.79
C TYR A 206 11.21 -19.59 -1.86
N ASP A 207 10.49 -20.68 -1.56
CA ASP A 207 9.42 -21.23 -2.42
C ASP A 207 8.08 -20.47 -2.28
N THR A 208 8.09 -19.36 -1.58
CA THR A 208 6.91 -18.49 -1.40
C THR A 208 6.48 -17.92 -2.73
N GLN A 209 5.19 -17.99 -3.05
CA GLN A 209 4.59 -17.34 -4.22
C GLN A 209 3.99 -15.99 -3.84
N LEU A 210 4.22 -14.98 -4.68
CA LEU A 210 3.62 -13.65 -4.55
C LEU A 210 2.38 -13.55 -5.45
N MET A 211 1.20 -13.46 -4.82
CA MET A 211 -0.05 -13.16 -5.51
C MET A 211 -0.38 -11.68 -5.36
N VAL A 212 -0.58 -10.98 -6.48
CA VAL A 212 -1.08 -9.62 -6.49
C VAL A 212 -2.56 -9.60 -6.86
N VAL A 213 -3.37 -9.03 -5.96
CA VAL A 213 -4.80 -8.82 -6.20
C VAL A 213 -5.04 -7.41 -6.74
N ASP A 214 -5.81 -7.30 -7.80
CA ASP A 214 -5.99 -6.08 -8.57
C ASP A 214 -7.47 -5.68 -8.63
N PRO A 215 -7.85 -4.46 -8.19
CA PRO A 215 -9.25 -4.05 -8.18
C PRO A 215 -9.78 -3.80 -9.58
N GLU A 216 -11.10 -3.64 -9.70
CA GLU A 216 -11.74 -3.25 -10.94
C GLU A 216 -11.14 -1.97 -11.52
N ASN A 217 -11.20 -1.84 -12.84
CA ASN A 217 -10.69 -0.67 -13.58
C ASN A 217 -9.17 -0.40 -13.45
N SER A 218 -8.41 -1.30 -12.85
CA SER A 218 -6.96 -1.25 -12.85
C SER A 218 -6.38 -1.94 -14.09
N VAL A 219 -5.28 -1.40 -14.62
CA VAL A 219 -4.57 -1.97 -15.77
C VAL A 219 -3.43 -2.91 -15.38
N PHE A 220 -3.18 -3.15 -14.09
CA PHE A 220 -2.04 -3.97 -13.68
C PHE A 220 -2.20 -5.45 -14.06
N LEU A 221 -3.39 -6.04 -13.88
CA LEU A 221 -3.64 -7.41 -14.31
C LEU A 221 -3.46 -7.61 -15.82
N PRO A 222 -4.12 -6.86 -16.71
CA PRO A 222 -3.87 -7.00 -18.14
C PRO A 222 -2.41 -6.68 -18.53
N TYR A 223 -1.76 -5.70 -17.86
CA TYR A 223 -0.34 -5.45 -18.08
C TYR A 223 0.54 -6.64 -17.67
N TRP A 224 0.23 -7.30 -16.56
CA TRP A 224 0.94 -8.51 -16.15
C TRP A 224 0.80 -9.64 -17.16
N GLN A 225 -0.37 -9.78 -17.81
CA GLN A 225 -0.64 -10.79 -18.83
C GLN A 225 0.03 -10.48 -20.17
N ASP A 226 -0.18 -9.26 -20.68
CA ASP A 226 0.12 -8.91 -22.07
C ASP A 226 1.42 -8.10 -22.24
N ARG A 227 1.98 -7.57 -21.16
CA ARG A 227 3.18 -6.69 -21.13
C ARG A 227 3.03 -5.41 -21.95
N ASP A 228 1.81 -4.98 -22.23
CA ASP A 228 1.54 -3.74 -22.95
C ASP A 228 1.53 -2.53 -22.00
N ALA A 229 2.63 -1.77 -21.98
CA ALA A 229 2.77 -0.56 -21.15
C ALA A 229 1.88 0.61 -21.63
N SER A 230 1.26 0.51 -22.80
CA SER A 230 0.35 1.54 -23.32
C SER A 230 -1.06 1.48 -22.74
N LEU A 231 -1.40 0.40 -22.04
CA LEU A 231 -2.72 0.18 -21.45
C LEU A 231 -3.17 1.36 -20.58
N ARG A 232 -4.42 1.77 -20.78
CA ARG A 232 -5.09 2.83 -20.04
C ARG A 232 -6.52 2.42 -19.75
N SER A 233 -7.02 2.80 -18.57
CA SER A 233 -8.44 2.72 -18.22
C SER A 233 -9.02 4.13 -18.18
N PRO A 234 -10.20 4.37 -18.74
CA PRO A 234 -10.87 5.67 -18.67
C PRO A 234 -11.37 5.98 -17.25
N VAL A 235 -11.52 4.95 -16.41
CA VAL A 235 -12.02 5.04 -15.04
C VAL A 235 -10.98 4.46 -14.09
N GLY A 236 -10.72 5.13 -12.97
CA GLY A 236 -9.85 4.62 -11.92
C GLY A 236 -10.56 3.61 -11.01
N SER A 237 -9.78 2.89 -10.21
CA SER A 237 -10.29 2.05 -9.14
C SER A 237 -11.08 2.88 -8.12
N LYS A 238 -12.18 2.34 -7.62
CA LYS A 238 -12.93 2.92 -6.50
C LYS A 238 -12.32 2.56 -5.13
N ILE A 239 -11.35 1.64 -5.11
CA ILE A 239 -10.63 1.27 -3.89
C ILE A 239 -9.40 2.17 -3.75
N GLU A 240 -9.41 3.02 -2.72
CA GLU A 240 -8.34 3.98 -2.51
C GLU A 240 -6.98 3.32 -2.27
N GLY A 241 -5.94 3.90 -2.86
CA GLY A 241 -4.56 3.51 -2.65
C GLY A 241 -4.05 2.35 -3.48
N ILE A 242 -4.93 1.65 -4.21
CA ILE A 242 -4.58 0.49 -5.04
C ILE A 242 -5.24 0.57 -6.41
N GLY A 243 -4.69 -0.18 -7.37
CA GLY A 243 -5.14 -0.17 -8.75
C GLY A 243 -4.83 1.15 -9.46
N ARG A 244 -4.50 1.07 -10.73
CA ARG A 244 -4.13 2.27 -11.51
C ARG A 244 -4.82 2.28 -12.87
N PRO A 245 -5.20 3.48 -13.36
CA PRO A 245 -5.77 3.62 -14.70
C PRO A 245 -4.70 3.61 -15.80
N ARG A 246 -3.43 3.59 -15.44
CA ARG A 246 -2.27 3.48 -16.35
C ARG A 246 -1.21 2.57 -15.76
N VAL A 247 -0.33 2.04 -16.60
CA VAL A 247 0.83 1.29 -16.15
C VAL A 247 1.82 2.26 -15.49
N GLU A 248 2.21 1.95 -14.25
CA GLU A 248 3.17 2.73 -13.48
C GLU A 248 4.55 2.09 -13.53
N PRO A 249 5.65 2.88 -13.65
CA PRO A 249 7.01 2.36 -13.80
C PRO A 249 7.46 1.45 -12.66
N SER A 250 7.00 1.70 -11.43
CA SER A 250 7.35 0.90 -10.25
C SER A 250 6.61 -0.43 -10.14
N PHE A 251 5.64 -0.73 -11.00
CA PHE A 251 5.02 -2.04 -11.03
C PHE A 251 5.85 -3.01 -11.88
N ILE A 252 6.51 -3.95 -11.24
CA ILE A 252 7.42 -4.91 -11.87
C ILE A 252 6.68 -6.26 -12.01
N PRO A 253 6.13 -6.57 -13.19
CA PRO A 253 5.32 -7.77 -13.38
C PRO A 253 6.11 -9.08 -13.27
N ASP A 254 7.42 -9.06 -13.55
CA ASP A 254 8.28 -10.26 -13.56
C ASP A 254 8.58 -10.82 -12.17
N VAL A 255 8.23 -10.10 -11.11
CA VAL A 255 8.40 -10.58 -9.73
C VAL A 255 7.09 -11.02 -9.09
N VAL A 256 6.01 -11.04 -9.85
CA VAL A 256 4.66 -11.46 -9.44
C VAL A 256 4.39 -12.83 -10.05
N ASP A 257 4.04 -13.80 -9.20
CA ASP A 257 3.82 -15.18 -9.63
C ASP A 257 2.37 -15.41 -10.08
N GLU A 258 1.40 -14.75 -9.46
CA GLU A 258 -0.02 -14.86 -9.79
C GLU A 258 -0.75 -13.52 -9.61
N MET A 259 -1.75 -13.26 -10.45
CA MET A 259 -2.64 -12.11 -10.25
C MET A 259 -4.12 -12.54 -10.30
N LEU A 260 -4.93 -11.85 -9.49
CA LEU A 260 -6.37 -12.06 -9.40
C LEU A 260 -7.12 -10.73 -9.47
N ARG A 261 -8.16 -10.63 -10.31
CA ARG A 261 -9.08 -9.51 -10.33
C ARG A 261 -10.05 -9.62 -9.15
N VAL A 262 -10.22 -8.52 -8.40
CA VAL A 262 -11.15 -8.46 -7.28
C VAL A 262 -12.19 -7.36 -7.51
N PRO A 263 -13.48 -7.69 -7.50
CA PRO A 263 -14.55 -6.70 -7.58
C PRO A 263 -14.50 -5.70 -6.41
N ASP A 264 -14.79 -4.43 -6.70
CA ASP A 264 -14.77 -3.38 -5.68
C ASP A 264 -15.78 -3.67 -4.55
N ALA A 265 -16.96 -4.21 -4.88
CA ALA A 265 -17.95 -4.63 -3.89
C ALA A 265 -17.48 -5.81 -3.01
N ALA A 266 -16.73 -6.77 -3.58
CA ALA A 266 -16.11 -7.84 -2.80
C ALA A 266 -15.08 -7.29 -1.81
N SER A 267 -14.30 -6.29 -2.23
CA SER A 267 -13.32 -5.62 -1.38
C SER A 267 -13.98 -4.95 -0.17
N VAL A 268 -15.06 -4.20 -0.39
CA VAL A 268 -15.79 -3.51 0.69
C VAL A 268 -16.51 -4.50 1.59
N ALA A 269 -17.19 -5.51 1.04
CA ALA A 269 -17.86 -6.55 1.84
C ALA A 269 -16.85 -7.30 2.74
N THR A 270 -15.65 -7.60 2.21
CA THR A 270 -14.60 -8.27 2.97
C THR A 270 -14.02 -7.37 4.06
N ALA A 271 -13.89 -6.06 3.82
CA ALA A 271 -13.49 -5.12 4.86
C ALA A 271 -14.51 -5.06 6.01
N HIS A 272 -15.82 -5.09 5.73
CA HIS A 272 -16.87 -5.19 6.73
C HIS A 272 -16.84 -6.53 7.50
N TRP A 273 -16.61 -7.64 6.80
CA TRP A 273 -16.41 -8.93 7.45
C TRP A 273 -15.19 -8.92 8.38
N LEU A 274 -14.05 -8.35 7.92
CA LEU A 274 -12.85 -8.21 8.75
C LEU A 274 -13.09 -7.37 10.01
N GLU A 275 -13.92 -6.34 9.94
CA GLU A 275 -14.31 -5.56 11.14
C GLU A 275 -14.87 -6.48 12.22
N THR A 276 -15.71 -7.45 11.85
CA THR A 276 -16.28 -8.40 12.82
C THR A 276 -15.24 -9.38 13.38
N GLN A 277 -14.21 -9.71 12.60
CA GLN A 277 -13.16 -10.62 13.03
C GLN A 277 -12.10 -9.95 13.92
N LEU A 278 -11.79 -8.68 13.63
CA LEU A 278 -10.71 -7.94 14.29
C LEU A 278 -11.19 -6.98 15.40
N GLY A 279 -12.49 -6.71 15.47
CA GLY A 279 -13.07 -5.73 16.39
C GLY A 279 -12.72 -4.28 16.02
N ARG A 280 -12.24 -4.03 14.81
CA ARG A 280 -11.90 -2.68 14.29
C ARG A 280 -12.06 -2.60 12.78
N LYS A 281 -12.32 -1.39 12.29
CA LYS A 281 -12.40 -1.09 10.87
C LYS A 281 -11.04 -1.11 10.18
N VAL A 282 -11.04 -1.55 8.93
CA VAL A 282 -9.85 -1.57 8.05
C VAL A 282 -10.15 -0.88 6.72
N GLY A 283 -9.12 -0.44 5.99
CA GLY A 283 -9.32 0.11 4.65
C GLY A 283 -9.82 -0.94 3.65
N ALA A 284 -10.52 -0.52 2.60
CA ALA A 284 -11.04 -1.42 1.58
C ALA A 284 -9.93 -2.15 0.79
N SER A 285 -8.72 -1.56 0.70
CA SER A 285 -7.54 -2.26 0.15
C SER A 285 -7.15 -3.49 0.96
N THR A 286 -7.34 -3.46 2.28
CA THR A 286 -7.20 -4.64 3.14
C THR A 286 -8.27 -5.69 2.82
N GLY A 287 -9.51 -5.23 2.54
CA GLY A 287 -10.59 -6.12 2.08
C GLY A 287 -10.24 -6.79 0.75
N THR A 288 -9.69 -6.05 -0.21
CA THR A 288 -9.20 -6.60 -1.49
C THR A 288 -8.15 -7.70 -1.26
N ASN A 289 -7.18 -7.42 -0.40
CA ASN A 289 -6.12 -8.35 -0.03
C ASN A 289 -6.70 -9.62 0.60
N MET A 290 -7.58 -9.47 1.58
CA MET A 290 -8.17 -10.59 2.30
C MET A 290 -9.12 -11.41 1.42
N TRP A 291 -9.87 -10.78 0.51
CA TRP A 291 -10.67 -11.51 -0.47
C TRP A 291 -9.81 -12.50 -1.27
N GLY A 292 -8.68 -12.03 -1.81
CA GLY A 292 -7.74 -12.90 -2.51
C GLY A 292 -7.15 -13.99 -1.62
N ALA A 293 -6.83 -13.67 -0.37
CA ALA A 293 -6.32 -14.64 0.60
C ALA A 293 -7.36 -15.72 0.94
N LEU A 294 -8.65 -15.36 1.08
CA LEU A 294 -9.73 -16.33 1.31
C LEU A 294 -9.97 -17.24 0.10
N GLN A 295 -9.96 -16.67 -1.12
CA GLN A 295 -10.05 -17.46 -2.36
C GLN A 295 -8.91 -18.48 -2.46
N LEU A 296 -7.70 -18.02 -2.14
CA LEU A 296 -6.52 -18.87 -2.15
C LEU A 296 -6.58 -19.97 -1.07
N ALA A 297 -7.02 -19.63 0.14
CA ALA A 297 -7.20 -20.59 1.22
C ALA A 297 -8.24 -21.66 0.85
N ALA A 298 -9.35 -21.29 0.18
CA ALA A 298 -10.33 -22.23 -0.33
C ALA A 298 -9.73 -23.16 -1.39
N ARG A 299 -8.97 -22.61 -2.35
CA ARG A 299 -8.25 -23.39 -3.37
C ARG A 299 -7.26 -24.38 -2.74
N MET A 300 -6.49 -23.96 -1.75
CA MET A 300 -5.57 -24.84 -1.01
C MET A 300 -6.30 -25.94 -0.27
N ARG A 301 -7.42 -25.63 0.41
CA ARG A 301 -8.26 -26.62 1.10
C ARG A 301 -8.79 -27.68 0.14
N GLU A 302 -9.33 -27.26 -1.02
CA GLU A 302 -9.83 -28.16 -2.06
C GLU A 302 -8.72 -29.08 -2.63
N ALA A 303 -7.50 -28.55 -2.73
CA ALA A 303 -6.33 -29.32 -3.15
C ALA A 303 -5.71 -30.18 -2.03
N GLY A 304 -6.22 -30.11 -0.79
CA GLY A 304 -5.63 -30.82 0.36
C GLY A 304 -4.27 -30.27 0.77
N GLU A 305 -3.95 -29.04 0.41
CA GLU A 305 -2.67 -28.39 0.71
C GLU A 305 -2.70 -27.71 2.09
N THR A 306 -1.51 -27.62 2.70
CA THR A 306 -1.30 -26.93 3.98
C THR A 306 -0.25 -25.84 3.82
N GLY A 307 -0.19 -24.91 4.78
CA GLY A 307 0.80 -23.85 4.75
C GLY A 307 0.28 -22.54 5.34
N ALA A 308 1.12 -21.50 5.28
CA ALA A 308 0.75 -20.16 5.72
C ALA A 308 0.50 -19.25 4.53
N ILE A 309 -0.52 -18.40 4.65
CA ILE A 309 -0.80 -17.28 3.78
C ILE A 309 -0.63 -16.00 4.61
N VAL A 310 0.21 -15.09 4.15
CA VAL A 310 0.36 -13.76 4.75
C VAL A 310 -0.25 -12.73 3.82
N THR A 311 -1.08 -11.86 4.37
CA THR A 311 -1.62 -10.70 3.64
C THR A 311 -1.38 -9.39 4.40
N LEU A 312 -1.72 -8.24 3.80
CA LEU A 312 -1.44 -6.94 4.38
C LEU A 312 -2.72 -6.28 4.89
N LEU A 313 -2.69 -5.79 6.12
CA LEU A 313 -3.62 -4.80 6.63
C LEU A 313 -2.98 -3.41 6.36
N CYS A 314 -3.47 -2.76 5.29
CA CYS A 314 -2.78 -1.63 4.68
C CYS A 314 -2.91 -0.34 5.50
N ASP A 315 -4.08 -0.07 6.07
CA ASP A 315 -4.39 1.12 6.86
C ASP A 315 -5.64 0.94 7.74
N SER A 316 -5.88 1.92 8.65
CA SER A 316 -7.07 1.96 9.48
C SER A 316 -8.31 2.36 8.68
N GLY A 317 -9.44 1.73 8.98
CA GLY A 317 -10.75 2.06 8.43
C GLY A 317 -11.34 3.39 8.92
N ASP A 318 -10.78 4.00 9.97
CA ASP A 318 -11.26 5.27 10.52
C ASP A 318 -11.21 6.43 9.50
N ARG A 319 -10.40 6.29 8.47
CA ARG A 319 -10.30 7.25 7.35
C ARG A 319 -11.50 7.21 6.41
N TYR A 320 -12.31 6.14 6.47
CA TYR A 320 -13.32 5.78 5.48
C TYR A 320 -14.73 5.72 6.06
N LEU A 321 -14.96 6.37 7.21
CA LEU A 321 -16.28 6.40 7.87
C LEU A 321 -17.35 7.05 7.01
N ASP A 322 -16.96 8.04 6.20
CA ASP A 322 -17.86 8.78 5.30
C ASP A 322 -17.95 8.14 3.90
N THR A 323 -17.25 7.04 3.66
CA THR A 323 -17.21 6.33 2.38
C THR A 323 -17.55 4.85 2.55
N TYR A 324 -16.58 3.95 2.61
CA TYR A 324 -16.82 2.49 2.65
C TYR A 324 -17.63 2.00 3.84
N TYR A 325 -17.72 2.75 4.92
CA TYR A 325 -18.52 2.44 6.11
C TYR A 325 -19.79 3.31 6.23
N HIS A 326 -20.12 4.12 5.20
CA HIS A 326 -21.33 4.89 5.14
C HIS A 326 -22.34 4.23 4.19
N PRO A 327 -23.51 3.75 4.67
CA PRO A 327 -24.42 2.95 3.86
C PRO A 327 -24.88 3.60 2.55
N SER A 328 -25.24 4.89 2.57
CA SER A 328 -25.67 5.59 1.36
C SER A 328 -24.53 5.72 0.36
N TRP A 329 -23.32 6.06 0.82
CA TRP A 329 -22.17 6.16 -0.07
C TRP A 329 -21.85 4.81 -0.73
N VAL A 330 -21.91 3.72 0.04
CA VAL A 330 -21.68 2.35 -0.48
C VAL A 330 -22.74 2.00 -1.54
N SER A 331 -24.03 2.26 -1.23
CA SER A 331 -25.12 2.03 -2.20
C SER A 331 -24.91 2.78 -3.51
N ASP A 332 -24.51 4.05 -3.43
CA ASP A 332 -24.41 4.95 -4.59
C ASP A 332 -23.16 4.69 -5.44
N HIS A 333 -22.05 4.26 -4.82
CA HIS A 333 -20.75 4.19 -5.47
C HIS A 333 -20.23 2.76 -5.68
N ILE A 334 -20.56 1.82 -4.79
CA ILE A 334 -20.08 0.44 -4.81
C ILE A 334 -21.19 -0.51 -5.24
N GLY A 335 -22.40 -0.36 -4.70
CA GLY A 335 -23.55 -1.21 -4.97
C GLY A 335 -23.88 -2.17 -3.83
N ASP A 336 -24.63 -3.23 -4.14
CA ASP A 336 -25.08 -4.22 -3.16
C ASP A 336 -23.94 -5.14 -2.72
N LEU A 337 -23.70 -5.20 -1.40
CA LEU A 337 -22.67 -6.06 -0.78
C LEU A 337 -23.21 -7.46 -0.42
N THR A 338 -24.53 -7.68 -0.47
CA THR A 338 -25.16 -8.94 -0.02
C THR A 338 -24.63 -10.17 -0.75
N PRO A 339 -24.48 -10.18 -2.09
CA PRO A 339 -23.95 -11.33 -2.80
C PRO A 339 -22.51 -11.69 -2.37
N TRP A 340 -21.70 -10.66 -2.05
CA TRP A 340 -20.32 -10.82 -1.67
C TRP A 340 -20.17 -11.31 -0.22
N SER A 341 -21.04 -10.85 0.66
CA SER A 341 -21.14 -11.39 2.04
C SER A 341 -21.54 -12.86 2.03
N ALA A 342 -22.48 -13.25 1.17
CA ALA A 342 -22.86 -14.64 0.96
C ALA A 342 -21.69 -15.47 0.38
N ALA A 343 -20.94 -14.91 -0.56
CA ALA A 343 -19.76 -15.57 -1.13
C ALA A 343 -18.65 -15.78 -0.07
N ILE A 344 -18.42 -14.82 0.83
CA ILE A 344 -17.50 -15.02 1.97
C ILE A 344 -17.99 -16.19 2.85
N ALA A 345 -19.26 -16.21 3.20
CA ALA A 345 -19.83 -17.31 4.00
C ALA A 345 -19.61 -18.67 3.33
N LYS A 346 -19.85 -18.74 2.00
CA LYS A 346 -19.61 -19.95 1.21
C LYS A 346 -18.14 -20.38 1.21
N LEU A 347 -17.20 -19.45 1.06
CA LEU A 347 -15.76 -19.76 1.16
C LEU A 347 -15.39 -20.36 2.53
N LEU A 348 -16.05 -19.89 3.58
CA LEU A 348 -15.82 -20.34 4.94
C LEU A 348 -16.51 -21.67 5.28
N THR A 349 -17.61 -22.05 4.63
CA THR A 349 -18.30 -23.33 4.87
C THR A 349 -17.79 -24.45 3.95
N GLY A 350 -17.34 -24.11 2.76
CA GLY A 350 -16.89 -25.07 1.76
C GLY A 350 -18.04 -25.67 0.93
N ASP A 351 -19.24 -25.08 1.01
CA ASP A 351 -20.44 -25.48 0.25
C ASP A 351 -20.53 -24.82 -1.13
#